data_413e4a0edddb1e1b7ab94b4ec4366276
#
_entry.id   413e4a0edddb1e1b7ab94b4ec4366276
#
_cell.length_a   1.000
_cell.length_b   1.000
_cell.length_c   1.000
_cell.angle_alpha   90.00
_cell.angle_beta   90.00
_cell.angle_gamma   90.00
#
_symmetry.space_group_name_H-M   'P 1'
#
loop_
_entity.id
_entity.type
_entity.pdbx_description
1 polymer ?
#
loop_
_entity_poly.entity_id
_entity_poly.type
_entity_poly.pdbx_seq_one_letter_code
_entity_poly.pdbx_strand_id
1 'polypeptide(L)'
;MKPIIALNLKVYPESLGGKGAELCRHAAEVSLLTGVRIIVAPQSVDLREACQTCGDVFAQHVDANEPGAFTGTLTVEAIKQAGCKGSLVNHSEHRIPEKQIAATIARLKEAGLESMLCTKDAEESARLAKYEPTYIAVEPPELIGSGISVSTAKPEVVKGTVEAVKKVNKTPVLCGAGVSNASDVKKAVELGAKGVLLASAYVKAKDPKKLLTEMAEAIA
;
A
#
# COMPACT_ATOMS: atom_id res chain seq x y z
N MET A 1 -11.30 -4.91 12.14
CA MET A 1 -9.88 -4.56 11.82
C MET A 1 -9.70 -3.08 12.12
N LYS A 2 -8.64 -2.72 12.86
CA LYS A 2 -8.24 -1.32 13.02
C LYS A 2 -7.78 -0.75 11.68
N PRO A 3 -7.94 0.56 11.42
CA PRO A 3 -7.41 1.19 10.23
C PRO A 3 -5.87 1.09 10.14
N ILE A 4 -5.32 1.14 8.92
CA ILE A 4 -3.88 1.06 8.66
C ILE A 4 -3.42 2.22 7.79
N ILE A 5 -2.12 2.51 7.82
CA ILE A 5 -1.46 3.43 6.88
C ILE A 5 -0.45 2.63 6.06
N ALA A 6 -0.52 2.73 4.74
CA ALA A 6 0.48 2.17 3.83
C ALA A 6 1.25 3.30 3.14
N LEU A 7 2.58 3.19 3.14
CA LEU A 7 3.52 4.17 2.64
C LEU A 7 4.27 3.58 1.44
N ASN A 8 3.95 4.04 0.22
CA ASN A 8 4.72 3.68 -0.96
C ASN A 8 5.86 4.69 -1.14
N LEU A 9 7.10 4.26 -0.88
CA LEU A 9 8.26 5.15 -0.99
C LEU A 9 8.65 5.42 -2.44
N LYS A 10 8.09 4.67 -3.40
CA LYS A 10 8.39 4.79 -4.83
C LYS A 10 9.91 4.79 -5.09
N VAL A 11 10.35 5.59 -6.06
CA VAL A 11 11.76 5.74 -6.44
C VAL A 11 12.21 7.20 -6.34
N TYR A 12 11.66 7.95 -5.39
CA TYR A 12 12.03 9.34 -5.18
C TYR A 12 13.47 9.46 -4.64
N PRO A 13 14.22 10.53 -5.01
CA PRO A 13 15.55 10.78 -4.45
C PRO A 13 15.58 10.84 -2.92
N GLU A 14 14.48 11.24 -2.30
CA GLU A 14 14.31 11.32 -0.84
C GLU A 14 14.09 9.93 -0.19
N SER A 15 13.91 8.87 -0.98
CA SER A 15 13.69 7.51 -0.49
C SER A 15 14.81 6.52 -0.87
N LEU A 16 15.95 7.01 -1.37
CA LEU A 16 17.06 6.17 -1.80
C LEU A 16 18.04 5.88 -0.64
N GLY A 17 18.46 4.62 -0.51
CA GLY A 17 19.49 4.18 0.44
C GLY A 17 19.20 4.62 1.87
N GLY A 18 20.17 5.26 2.53
CA GLY A 18 20.04 5.67 3.94
C GLY A 18 18.85 6.58 4.25
N LYS A 19 18.40 7.41 3.29
CA LYS A 19 17.18 8.21 3.47
C LYS A 19 15.92 7.33 3.51
N GLY A 20 15.86 6.30 2.65
CA GLY A 20 14.80 5.32 2.67
C GLY A 20 14.76 4.54 4.00
N ALA A 21 15.91 4.14 4.51
CA ALA A 21 16.03 3.49 5.82
C ALA A 21 15.55 4.39 6.97
N GLU A 22 15.82 5.70 6.90
CA GLU A 22 15.32 6.68 7.88
C GLU A 22 13.79 6.79 7.84
N LEU A 23 13.19 6.86 6.66
CA LEU A 23 11.73 6.84 6.50
C LEU A 23 11.11 5.55 7.08
N CYS A 24 11.74 4.39 6.85
CA CYS A 24 11.31 3.12 7.43
C CYS A 24 11.37 3.16 8.97
N ARG A 25 12.42 3.71 9.55
CA ARG A 25 12.58 3.86 11.01
C ARG A 25 11.50 4.77 11.60
N HIS A 26 11.24 5.93 10.98
CA HIS A 26 10.15 6.82 11.40
C HIS A 26 8.79 6.09 11.40
N ALA A 27 8.51 5.30 10.38
CA ALA A 27 7.27 4.51 10.30
C ALA A 27 7.17 3.49 11.45
N ALA A 28 8.25 2.78 11.76
CA ALA A 28 8.31 1.83 12.88
C ALA A 28 8.07 2.52 14.24
N GLU A 29 8.73 3.65 14.48
CA GLU A 29 8.59 4.43 15.72
C GLU A 29 7.16 4.97 15.90
N VAL A 30 6.54 5.51 14.83
CA VAL A 30 5.16 6.00 14.89
C VAL A 30 4.17 4.85 15.07
N SER A 31 4.39 3.71 14.42
CA SER A 31 3.56 2.52 14.62
C SER A 31 3.58 2.04 16.06
N LEU A 32 4.76 2.01 16.66
CA LEU A 32 4.93 1.65 18.09
C LEU A 32 4.26 2.65 19.03
N LEU A 33 4.40 3.95 18.73
CA LEU A 33 3.86 5.03 19.57
C LEU A 33 2.32 5.06 19.55
N THR A 34 1.72 4.89 18.37
CA THR A 34 0.27 5.08 18.17
C THR A 34 -0.54 3.78 18.21
N GLY A 35 0.13 2.63 18.08
CA GLY A 35 -0.53 1.32 17.93
C GLY A 35 -1.24 1.14 16.59
N VAL A 36 -1.06 2.07 15.65
CA VAL A 36 -1.56 1.96 14.27
C VAL A 36 -0.58 1.16 13.44
N ARG A 37 -1.08 0.18 12.70
CA ARG A 37 -0.25 -0.58 11.76
C ARG A 37 0.19 0.31 10.59
N ILE A 38 1.50 0.41 10.39
CA ILE A 38 2.08 1.18 9.29
C ILE A 38 2.91 0.23 8.41
N ILE A 39 2.48 0.07 7.17
CA ILE A 39 3.15 -0.74 6.14
C ILE A 39 4.04 0.19 5.32
N VAL A 40 5.28 -0.21 5.05
CA VAL A 40 6.20 0.55 4.19
C VAL A 40 6.60 -0.27 2.97
N ALA A 41 6.53 0.32 1.79
CA ALA A 41 6.96 -0.30 0.53
C ALA A 41 8.16 0.47 -0.07
N PRO A 42 9.40 0.13 0.31
CA PRO A 42 10.63 0.71 -0.22
C PRO A 42 10.98 0.13 -1.60
N GLN A 43 12.03 0.62 -2.23
CA GLN A 43 12.57 0.03 -3.45
C GLN A 43 13.05 -1.42 -3.24
N SER A 44 13.00 -2.21 -4.30
CA SER A 44 13.38 -3.63 -4.24
C SER A 44 14.82 -3.87 -3.75
N VAL A 45 15.74 -2.96 -4.06
CA VAL A 45 17.15 -3.03 -3.63
C VAL A 45 17.33 -2.82 -2.12
N ASP A 46 16.39 -2.13 -1.47
CA ASP A 46 16.45 -1.76 -0.06
C ASP A 46 15.59 -2.68 0.84
N LEU A 47 14.89 -3.68 0.26
CA LEU A 47 13.94 -4.52 1.00
C LEU A 47 14.54 -5.19 2.23
N ARG A 48 15.75 -5.78 2.11
CA ARG A 48 16.39 -6.49 3.20
C ARG A 48 16.76 -5.56 4.36
N GLU A 49 17.31 -4.39 4.05
CA GLU A 49 17.63 -3.36 5.04
C GLU A 49 16.37 -2.80 5.71
N ALA A 50 15.36 -2.53 4.92
CA ALA A 50 14.07 -2.05 5.43
C ALA A 50 13.41 -3.06 6.38
N CYS A 51 13.46 -4.37 6.06
CA CYS A 51 12.92 -5.42 6.93
C CYS A 51 13.66 -5.56 8.27
N GLN A 52 14.93 -5.16 8.34
CA GLN A 52 15.69 -5.11 9.60
C GLN A 52 15.31 -3.89 10.45
N THR A 53 14.86 -2.83 9.81
CA THR A 53 14.57 -1.54 10.44
C THR A 53 13.09 -1.40 10.80
N CYS A 54 12.20 -1.91 9.94
CA CYS A 54 10.74 -1.81 10.08
C CYS A 54 10.12 -3.22 9.99
N GLY A 55 9.22 -3.54 10.92
CA GLY A 55 8.61 -4.87 10.99
C GLY A 55 7.56 -5.17 9.92
N ASP A 56 7.02 -4.17 9.25
CA ASP A 56 5.88 -4.30 8.33
C ASP A 56 6.23 -3.74 6.94
N VAL A 57 7.04 -4.51 6.21
CA VAL A 57 7.57 -4.14 4.89
C VAL A 57 6.86 -4.93 3.80
N PHE A 58 6.40 -4.22 2.76
CA PHE A 58 5.88 -4.78 1.52
C PHE A 58 6.84 -4.48 0.36
N ALA A 59 6.94 -5.36 -0.61
CA ALA A 59 7.55 -5.01 -1.89
C ALA A 59 6.63 -4.08 -2.68
N GLN A 60 7.19 -3.23 -3.54
CA GLN A 60 6.40 -2.37 -4.46
C GLN A 60 5.78 -3.19 -5.61
N HIS A 61 6.37 -4.33 -5.91
CA HIS A 61 5.95 -5.27 -6.95
C HIS A 61 6.54 -6.65 -6.65
N VAL A 62 5.91 -7.70 -7.16
CA VAL A 62 6.44 -9.05 -7.21
C VAL A 62 5.87 -9.77 -8.43
N ASP A 63 6.72 -10.59 -9.07
CA ASP A 63 6.35 -11.40 -10.21
C ASP A 63 5.74 -12.73 -9.79
N ALA A 64 4.86 -13.27 -10.62
CA ALA A 64 4.22 -14.58 -10.38
C ALA A 64 5.12 -15.79 -10.74
N ASN A 65 6.33 -15.54 -11.23
CA ASN A 65 7.28 -16.60 -11.62
C ASN A 65 7.74 -17.41 -10.40
N GLU A 66 7.86 -18.70 -10.58
CA GLU A 66 8.62 -19.55 -9.66
C GLU A 66 10.12 -19.27 -9.80
N PRO A 67 10.93 -19.60 -8.78
CA PRO A 67 12.38 -19.55 -8.91
C PRO A 67 12.87 -20.38 -10.10
N GLY A 68 13.70 -19.77 -10.97
CA GLY A 68 14.17 -20.41 -12.19
C GLY A 68 14.92 -19.46 -13.12
N ALA A 69 14.92 -19.72 -14.40
CA ALA A 69 15.64 -18.97 -15.44
C ALA A 69 14.85 -17.72 -15.86
N PHE A 70 14.65 -16.77 -14.95
CA PHE A 70 13.89 -15.55 -15.14
C PHE A 70 14.69 -14.32 -14.70
N THR A 71 15.76 -14.02 -15.44
CA THR A 71 16.63 -12.88 -15.12
C THR A 71 15.84 -11.58 -15.04
N GLY A 72 16.01 -10.82 -13.94
CA GLY A 72 15.39 -9.52 -13.73
C GLY A 72 14.03 -9.56 -13.02
N THR A 73 13.46 -10.75 -12.74
CA THR A 73 12.21 -10.85 -11.97
C THR A 73 12.46 -10.82 -10.47
N LEU A 74 11.46 -10.35 -9.73
CA LEU A 74 11.44 -10.39 -8.27
C LEU A 74 10.40 -11.41 -7.81
N THR A 75 10.84 -12.57 -7.30
CA THR A 75 9.93 -13.66 -6.93
C THR A 75 9.36 -13.51 -5.53
N VAL A 76 8.23 -14.19 -5.27
CA VAL A 76 7.60 -14.25 -3.95
C VAL A 76 8.56 -14.82 -2.89
N GLU A 77 9.34 -15.83 -3.25
CA GLU A 77 10.35 -16.43 -2.38
C GLU A 77 11.46 -15.43 -2.00
N ALA A 78 11.90 -14.61 -2.96
CA ALA A 78 12.94 -13.62 -2.71
C ALA A 78 12.48 -12.55 -1.70
N ILE A 79 11.27 -12.01 -1.84
CA ILE A 79 10.74 -11.03 -0.90
C ILE A 79 10.47 -11.66 0.48
N LYS A 80 10.01 -12.91 0.53
CA LYS A 80 9.82 -13.65 1.78
C LYS A 80 11.15 -13.86 2.51
N GLN A 81 12.21 -14.26 1.81
CA GLN A 81 13.54 -14.41 2.38
C GLN A 81 14.17 -13.07 2.80
N ALA A 82 13.81 -11.97 2.15
CA ALA A 82 14.20 -10.65 2.60
C ALA A 82 13.53 -10.23 3.93
N GLY A 83 12.40 -10.87 4.29
CA GLY A 83 11.64 -10.60 5.52
C GLY A 83 10.33 -9.82 5.28
N CYS A 84 9.96 -9.56 4.02
CA CYS A 84 8.73 -8.84 3.69
C CYS A 84 7.49 -9.59 4.19
N LYS A 85 6.45 -8.83 4.52
CA LYS A 85 5.14 -9.34 4.92
C LYS A 85 4.16 -9.42 3.75
N GLY A 86 4.46 -8.78 2.62
CA GLY A 86 3.59 -8.76 1.46
C GLY A 86 4.15 -7.96 0.29
N SER A 87 3.27 -7.66 -0.66
CA SER A 87 3.59 -6.83 -1.83
C SER A 87 2.39 -5.99 -2.27
N LEU A 88 2.68 -4.82 -2.84
CA LEU A 88 1.75 -4.15 -3.74
C LEU A 88 1.60 -5.00 -5.01
N VAL A 89 0.41 -4.98 -5.62
CA VAL A 89 0.08 -5.68 -6.86
C VAL A 89 -0.66 -4.73 -7.77
N ASN A 90 -0.25 -4.65 -9.04
CA ASN A 90 -0.97 -3.87 -10.07
C ASN A 90 -1.04 -2.36 -9.78
N HIS A 91 -0.02 -1.77 -9.14
CA HIS A 91 0.03 -0.33 -8.91
C HIS A 91 -0.12 0.45 -10.23
N SER A 92 -0.72 1.63 -10.19
CA SER A 92 -1.00 2.47 -11.37
C SER A 92 0.21 2.74 -12.25
N GLU A 93 1.40 2.85 -11.65
CA GLU A 93 2.68 3.02 -12.36
C GLU A 93 3.27 1.72 -12.89
N HIS A 94 2.71 0.56 -12.55
CA HIS A 94 3.16 -0.77 -12.97
C HIS A 94 1.97 -1.73 -13.12
N ARG A 95 1.10 -1.46 -14.09
CA ARG A 95 -0.07 -2.29 -14.38
C ARG A 95 0.32 -3.62 -15.01
N ILE A 96 -0.30 -4.69 -14.56
CA ILE A 96 -0.10 -6.05 -15.07
C ILE A 96 -1.43 -6.66 -15.54
N PRO A 97 -1.39 -7.63 -16.49
CA PRO A 97 -2.59 -8.33 -16.95
C PRO A 97 -3.34 -9.04 -15.83
N GLU A 98 -4.67 -9.14 -15.91
CA GLU A 98 -5.51 -9.78 -14.89
C GLU A 98 -5.07 -11.21 -14.56
N LYS A 99 -4.62 -11.99 -15.58
CA LYS A 99 -4.08 -13.34 -15.34
C LYS A 99 -2.86 -13.31 -14.41
N GLN A 100 -1.98 -12.32 -14.55
CA GLN A 100 -0.83 -12.15 -13.67
C GLN A 100 -1.25 -11.68 -12.29
N ILE A 101 -2.23 -10.76 -12.17
CA ILE A 101 -2.80 -10.36 -10.87
C ILE A 101 -3.27 -11.60 -10.11
N ALA A 102 -4.09 -12.45 -10.75
CA ALA A 102 -4.61 -13.66 -10.13
C ALA A 102 -3.49 -14.60 -9.65
N ALA A 103 -2.50 -14.85 -10.52
CA ALA A 103 -1.36 -15.71 -10.20
C ALA A 103 -0.50 -15.15 -9.07
N THR A 104 -0.22 -13.83 -9.07
CA THR A 104 0.58 -13.16 -8.04
C THR A 104 -0.12 -13.22 -6.67
N ILE A 105 -1.43 -12.93 -6.62
CA ILE A 105 -2.20 -12.99 -5.37
C ILE A 105 -2.21 -14.43 -4.82
N ALA A 106 -2.45 -15.44 -5.68
CA ALA A 106 -2.44 -16.84 -5.28
C ALA A 106 -1.08 -17.24 -4.67
N ARG A 107 0.02 -16.89 -5.33
CA ARG A 107 1.37 -17.21 -4.86
C ARG A 107 1.73 -16.51 -3.55
N LEU A 108 1.35 -15.22 -3.39
CA LEU A 108 1.53 -14.52 -2.12
C LEU A 108 0.77 -15.24 -0.99
N LYS A 109 -0.50 -15.62 -1.23
CA LYS A 109 -1.33 -16.35 -0.28
C LYS A 109 -0.73 -17.69 0.11
N GLU A 110 -0.26 -18.50 -0.85
CA GLU A 110 0.42 -19.77 -0.63
C GLU A 110 1.70 -19.61 0.20
N ALA A 111 2.45 -18.53 -0.03
CA ALA A 111 3.65 -18.21 0.74
C ALA A 111 3.35 -17.67 2.16
N GLY A 112 2.08 -17.41 2.51
CA GLY A 112 1.67 -16.77 3.76
C GLY A 112 1.99 -15.28 3.81
N LEU A 113 2.07 -14.63 2.63
CA LEU A 113 2.30 -13.20 2.48
C LEU A 113 1.01 -12.46 2.12
N GLU A 114 0.93 -11.20 2.50
CA GLU A 114 -0.20 -10.34 2.21
C GLU A 114 -0.08 -9.69 0.82
N SER A 115 -1.23 -9.38 0.21
CA SER A 115 -1.32 -8.67 -1.06
C SER A 115 -2.11 -7.38 -0.92
N MET A 116 -1.60 -6.28 -1.45
CA MET A 116 -2.31 -5.01 -1.57
C MET A 116 -2.55 -4.70 -3.04
N LEU A 117 -3.74 -5.03 -3.52
CA LEU A 117 -4.13 -4.87 -4.92
C LEU A 117 -4.54 -3.42 -5.19
N CYS A 118 -3.82 -2.74 -6.07
CA CYS A 118 -4.18 -1.40 -6.54
C CYS A 118 -5.18 -1.48 -7.71
N THR A 119 -6.23 -0.67 -7.65
CA THR A 119 -7.32 -0.61 -8.62
C THR A 119 -7.65 0.84 -8.95
N LYS A 120 -8.21 1.10 -10.13
CA LYS A 120 -8.51 2.47 -10.58
C LYS A 120 -9.88 3.00 -10.13
N ASP A 121 -10.86 2.09 -9.93
CA ASP A 121 -12.25 2.45 -9.65
C ASP A 121 -13.01 1.32 -8.93
N ALA A 122 -14.28 1.57 -8.60
CA ALA A 122 -15.16 0.63 -7.92
C ALA A 122 -15.47 -0.63 -8.76
N GLU A 123 -15.59 -0.50 -10.07
CA GLU A 123 -15.88 -1.61 -10.98
C GLU A 123 -14.71 -2.58 -11.04
N GLU A 124 -13.49 -2.07 -11.27
CA GLU A 124 -12.27 -2.88 -11.26
C GLU A 124 -12.04 -3.53 -9.89
N SER A 125 -12.27 -2.77 -8.80
CA SER A 125 -12.15 -3.28 -7.43
C SER A 125 -13.08 -4.46 -7.17
N ALA A 126 -14.35 -4.34 -7.51
CA ALA A 126 -15.33 -5.43 -7.35
C ALA A 126 -14.98 -6.64 -8.24
N ARG A 127 -14.60 -6.41 -9.50
CA ARG A 127 -14.23 -7.45 -10.44
C ARG A 127 -13.03 -8.27 -9.97
N LEU A 128 -12.01 -7.59 -9.41
CA LEU A 128 -10.77 -8.22 -8.98
C LEU A 128 -10.82 -8.74 -7.53
N ALA A 129 -11.79 -8.30 -6.73
CA ALA A 129 -12.00 -8.80 -5.36
C ALA A 129 -12.20 -10.32 -5.30
N LYS A 130 -12.71 -10.95 -6.38
CA LYS A 130 -12.86 -12.41 -6.50
C LYS A 130 -11.56 -13.21 -6.26
N TYR A 131 -10.38 -12.58 -6.43
CA TYR A 131 -9.08 -13.20 -6.17
C TYR A 131 -8.67 -13.13 -4.70
N GLU A 132 -9.50 -12.54 -3.85
CA GLU A 132 -9.32 -12.43 -2.40
C GLU A 132 -7.97 -11.83 -1.98
N PRO A 133 -7.58 -10.64 -2.52
CA PRO A 133 -6.40 -9.96 -2.00
C PRO A 133 -6.60 -9.58 -0.53
N THR A 134 -5.50 -9.41 0.22
CA THR A 134 -5.58 -9.00 1.63
C THR A 134 -6.16 -7.59 1.76
N TYR A 135 -5.80 -6.68 0.84
CA TYR A 135 -6.31 -5.31 0.75
C TYR A 135 -6.57 -4.94 -0.70
N ILE A 136 -7.51 -4.02 -0.91
CA ILE A 136 -7.69 -3.30 -2.18
C ILE A 136 -7.43 -1.82 -1.92
N ALA A 137 -6.49 -1.21 -2.65
CA ALA A 137 -6.25 0.23 -2.63
C ALA A 137 -6.82 0.86 -3.90
N VAL A 138 -7.86 1.70 -3.76
CA VAL A 138 -8.46 2.40 -4.91
C VAL A 138 -7.73 3.69 -5.18
N GLU A 139 -7.20 3.82 -6.41
CA GLU A 139 -6.38 4.94 -6.87
C GLU A 139 -6.95 5.51 -8.18
N PRO A 140 -7.94 6.43 -8.14
CA PRO A 140 -8.40 7.11 -9.35
C PRO A 140 -7.23 7.80 -10.05
N PRO A 141 -6.93 7.47 -11.32
CA PRO A 141 -5.73 7.93 -12.01
C PRO A 141 -5.57 9.45 -12.05
N GLU A 142 -6.67 10.16 -12.16
CA GLU A 142 -6.72 11.63 -12.23
C GLU A 142 -6.33 12.33 -10.92
N LEU A 143 -6.29 11.61 -9.80
CA LEU A 143 -5.94 12.17 -8.49
C LEU A 143 -4.55 11.74 -8.02
N ILE A 144 -3.91 10.82 -8.72
CA ILE A 144 -2.55 10.37 -8.38
C ILE A 144 -1.56 11.52 -8.60
N GLY A 145 -0.81 11.88 -7.56
CA GLY A 145 0.18 12.96 -7.64
C GLY A 145 -0.39 14.38 -7.71
N SER A 146 -1.72 14.54 -7.72
CA SER A 146 -2.37 15.86 -7.79
C SER A 146 -2.29 16.64 -6.46
N GLY A 147 -2.00 15.98 -5.35
CA GLY A 147 -2.10 16.56 -4.00
C GLY A 147 -3.54 16.76 -3.51
N ILE A 148 -4.53 16.32 -4.29
CA ILE A 148 -5.95 16.40 -3.96
C ILE A 148 -6.43 15.02 -3.52
N SER A 149 -6.87 14.90 -2.26
CA SER A 149 -7.32 13.64 -1.70
C SER A 149 -8.61 13.14 -2.34
N VAL A 150 -8.64 11.84 -2.68
CA VAL A 150 -9.88 11.16 -3.14
C VAL A 150 -10.97 11.26 -2.09
N SER A 151 -10.65 11.11 -0.81
CA SER A 151 -11.64 11.17 0.27
C SER A 151 -12.33 12.54 0.37
N THR A 152 -11.68 13.60 -0.09
CA THR A 152 -12.20 14.97 -0.07
C THR A 152 -12.82 15.38 -1.40
N ALA A 153 -12.11 15.11 -2.52
CA ALA A 153 -12.55 15.54 -3.85
C ALA A 153 -13.62 14.65 -4.47
N LYS A 154 -13.56 13.33 -4.19
CA LYS A 154 -14.46 12.32 -4.75
C LYS A 154 -14.85 11.27 -3.71
N PRO A 155 -15.51 11.69 -2.59
CA PRO A 155 -15.90 10.78 -1.51
C PRO A 155 -16.77 9.61 -1.99
N GLU A 156 -17.54 9.82 -3.06
CA GLU A 156 -18.38 8.79 -3.70
C GLU A 156 -17.53 7.64 -4.28
N VAL A 157 -16.30 7.89 -4.72
CA VAL A 157 -15.42 6.83 -5.24
C VAL A 157 -14.99 5.91 -4.10
N VAL A 158 -14.59 6.46 -2.95
CA VAL A 158 -14.20 5.65 -1.79
C VAL A 158 -15.38 4.85 -1.29
N LYS A 159 -16.51 5.51 -1.02
CA LYS A 159 -17.74 4.87 -0.53
C LYS A 159 -18.28 3.83 -1.52
N GLY A 160 -18.37 4.18 -2.80
CA GLY A 160 -18.83 3.28 -3.85
C GLY A 160 -17.94 2.04 -4.00
N THR A 161 -16.60 2.20 -3.88
CA THR A 161 -15.67 1.07 -3.90
C THR A 161 -15.87 0.16 -2.69
N VAL A 162 -16.00 0.71 -1.49
CA VAL A 162 -16.27 -0.07 -0.27
C VAL A 162 -17.55 -0.88 -0.43
N GLU A 163 -18.62 -0.27 -0.91
CA GLU A 163 -19.92 -0.93 -1.13
C GLU A 163 -19.83 -2.00 -2.23
N ALA A 164 -19.14 -1.72 -3.33
CA ALA A 164 -18.98 -2.65 -4.45
C ALA A 164 -18.17 -3.90 -4.05
N VAL A 165 -17.04 -3.72 -3.37
CA VAL A 165 -16.22 -4.85 -2.87
C VAL A 165 -16.98 -5.66 -1.83
N LYS A 166 -17.71 -5.00 -0.91
CA LYS A 166 -18.51 -5.67 0.13
C LYS A 166 -19.58 -6.62 -0.43
N LYS A 167 -20.07 -6.37 -1.65
CA LYS A 167 -21.02 -7.27 -2.33
C LYS A 167 -20.35 -8.56 -2.82
N VAL A 168 -19.03 -8.55 -3.00
CA VAL A 168 -18.27 -9.72 -3.48
C VAL A 168 -17.70 -10.51 -2.31
N ASN A 169 -17.00 -9.81 -1.38
CA ASN A 169 -16.39 -10.40 -0.20
C ASN A 169 -16.14 -9.36 0.90
N LYS A 170 -15.32 -9.71 1.91
CA LYS A 170 -14.98 -8.83 3.04
C LYS A 170 -13.60 -8.18 2.92
N THR A 171 -13.00 -8.14 1.72
CA THR A 171 -11.67 -7.53 1.53
C THR A 171 -11.69 -6.06 1.97
N PRO A 172 -10.78 -5.64 2.86
CA PRO A 172 -10.68 -4.26 3.28
C PRO A 172 -10.25 -3.35 2.13
N VAL A 173 -10.92 -2.20 1.99
CA VAL A 173 -10.59 -1.17 1.00
C VAL A 173 -9.80 -0.05 1.65
N LEU A 174 -8.73 0.40 1.00
CA LEU A 174 -7.92 1.56 1.35
C LEU A 174 -8.15 2.69 0.34
N CYS A 175 -8.09 3.94 0.82
CA CYS A 175 -8.07 5.12 -0.05
C CYS A 175 -6.63 5.37 -0.52
N GLY A 176 -6.36 5.25 -1.82
CA GLY A 176 -5.00 5.15 -2.38
C GLY A 176 -4.48 6.39 -3.11
N ALA A 177 -5.22 7.50 -3.22
CA ALA A 177 -4.74 8.66 -3.96
C ALA A 177 -4.92 10.00 -3.23
N GLY A 178 -3.92 10.87 -3.34
CA GLY A 178 -3.96 12.26 -2.93
C GLY A 178 -3.97 12.53 -1.42
N VAL A 179 -3.95 11.51 -0.58
CA VAL A 179 -3.92 11.65 0.88
C VAL A 179 -2.67 12.41 1.30
N SER A 180 -2.83 13.52 2.00
CA SER A 180 -1.74 14.44 2.30
C SER A 180 -1.66 14.90 3.75
N ASN A 181 -2.70 14.68 4.57
CA ASN A 181 -2.77 15.15 5.95
C ASN A 181 -3.72 14.27 6.80
N ALA A 182 -3.75 14.53 8.11
CA ALA A 182 -4.58 13.81 9.08
C ALA A 182 -6.09 13.87 8.77
N SER A 183 -6.58 15.02 8.27
CA SER A 183 -7.99 15.18 7.90
C SER A 183 -8.40 14.26 6.76
N ASP A 184 -7.53 14.09 5.75
CA ASP A 184 -7.77 13.17 4.64
C ASP A 184 -7.87 11.72 5.11
N VAL A 185 -6.98 11.31 6.03
CA VAL A 185 -6.96 9.96 6.62
C VAL A 185 -8.24 9.70 7.40
N LYS A 186 -8.62 10.64 8.28
CA LYS A 186 -9.86 10.57 9.05
C LYS A 186 -11.08 10.46 8.14
N LYS A 187 -11.14 11.30 7.10
CA LYS A 187 -12.24 11.31 6.14
C LYS A 187 -12.34 9.99 5.38
N ALA A 188 -11.22 9.41 4.96
CA ALA A 188 -11.23 8.10 4.30
C ALA A 188 -11.84 7.01 5.19
N VAL A 189 -11.50 6.99 6.48
CA VAL A 189 -12.04 6.03 7.45
C VAL A 189 -13.54 6.25 7.70
N GLU A 190 -13.99 7.51 7.81
CA GLU A 190 -15.42 7.86 7.94
C GLU A 190 -16.24 7.37 6.74
N LEU A 191 -15.65 7.35 5.53
CA LEU A 191 -16.28 6.82 4.31
C LEU A 191 -16.30 5.27 4.25
N GLY A 192 -15.75 4.60 5.25
CA GLY A 192 -15.75 3.14 5.38
C GLY A 192 -14.45 2.46 4.92
N ALA A 193 -13.46 3.22 4.45
CA ALA A 193 -12.14 2.66 4.16
C ALA A 193 -11.48 2.12 5.45
N LYS A 194 -10.63 1.12 5.29
CA LYS A 194 -9.84 0.53 6.39
C LYS A 194 -8.41 1.05 6.42
N GLY A 195 -8.21 2.27 5.93
CA GLY A 195 -6.95 2.97 5.93
C GLY A 195 -6.66 3.67 4.61
N VAL A 196 -5.40 4.02 4.44
CA VAL A 196 -4.93 4.80 3.30
C VAL A 196 -3.64 4.21 2.71
N LEU A 197 -3.41 4.48 1.41
CA LEU A 197 -2.12 4.29 0.75
C LEU A 197 -1.66 5.65 0.23
N LEU A 198 -0.48 6.09 0.62
CA LEU A 198 0.08 7.38 0.20
C LEU A 198 1.58 7.26 -0.13
N ALA A 199 2.12 8.26 -0.80
CA ALA A 199 3.50 8.29 -1.25
C ALA A 199 4.15 9.67 -1.01
N SER A 200 4.05 10.58 -1.97
CA SER A 200 4.79 11.85 -2.01
C SER A 200 4.57 12.74 -0.77
N ALA A 201 3.37 12.75 -0.22
CA ALA A 201 3.06 13.56 0.97
C ALA A 201 3.96 13.18 2.15
N TYR A 202 4.24 11.89 2.34
CA TYR A 202 5.16 11.41 3.37
C TYR A 202 6.63 11.55 2.94
N VAL A 203 6.98 11.03 1.78
CA VAL A 203 8.37 10.94 1.31
C VAL A 203 9.01 12.31 1.15
N LYS A 204 8.24 13.31 0.69
CA LYS A 204 8.71 14.68 0.43
C LYS A 204 8.35 15.65 1.54
N ALA A 205 7.82 15.18 2.67
CA ALA A 205 7.50 16.03 3.80
C ALA A 205 8.77 16.67 4.38
N LYS A 206 8.66 17.92 4.83
CA LYS A 206 9.74 18.60 5.55
C LYS A 206 10.04 17.90 6.88
N ASP A 207 9.02 17.36 7.53
CA ASP A 207 9.10 16.55 8.75
C ASP A 207 8.18 15.32 8.58
N PRO A 208 8.70 14.23 7.96
CA PRO A 208 7.91 13.03 7.68
C PRO A 208 7.38 12.37 8.95
N LYS A 209 8.17 12.34 10.01
CA LYS A 209 7.80 11.70 11.27
C LYS A 209 6.62 12.41 11.92
N LYS A 210 6.67 13.74 12.00
CA LYS A 210 5.57 14.55 12.55
C LYS A 210 4.29 14.35 11.76
N LEU A 211 4.36 14.48 10.42
CA LEU A 211 3.20 14.29 9.55
C LEU A 211 2.56 12.91 9.76
N LEU A 212 3.40 11.85 9.79
CA LEU A 212 2.90 10.49 9.97
C LEU A 212 2.29 10.27 11.36
N THR A 213 2.84 10.89 12.39
CA THR A 213 2.27 10.85 13.75
C THR A 213 0.87 11.46 13.77
N GLU A 214 0.73 12.66 13.22
CA GLU A 214 -0.59 13.34 13.12
C GLU A 214 -1.62 12.51 12.35
N MET A 215 -1.20 11.87 11.24
CA MET A 215 -2.06 10.98 10.46
C MET A 215 -2.47 9.74 11.25
N ALA A 216 -1.55 9.11 11.97
CA ALA A 216 -1.81 7.90 12.73
C ALA A 216 -2.72 8.18 13.93
N GLU A 217 -2.47 9.26 14.68
CA GLU A 217 -3.31 9.69 15.82
C GLU A 217 -4.77 9.96 15.41
N ALA A 218 -4.99 10.43 14.19
CA ALA A 218 -6.35 10.68 13.68
C ALA A 218 -7.22 9.42 13.52
N ILE A 219 -6.61 8.21 13.57
CA ILE A 219 -7.30 6.92 13.37
C ILE A 219 -6.91 5.85 14.41
N ALA A 220 -6.17 6.19 15.45
CA ALA A 220 -5.71 5.30 16.52
C ALA A 220 -6.86 4.71 17.35
#